data_454e8f11ab1d4858f5e3704253b559ad
#
_entry.id   454e8f11ab1d4858f5e3704253b559ad
#
_cell.length_a   1.000
_cell.length_b   1.000
_cell.length_c   1.000
_cell.angle_alpha   90.00
_cell.angle_beta   90.00
_cell.angle_gamma   90.00
#
_symmetry.space_group_name_H-M   'P 1'
#
loop_
_entity.id
_entity.type
_entity.pdbx_description
1 polymer ?
#
loop_
_entity_poly.entity_id
_entity_poly.type
_entity_poly.pdbx_seq_one_letter_code
_entity_poly.pdbx_strand_id
1 'polypeptide(L)'
;GMKLMGSLTARLQYPIWERVLQRSGFSEKDTERLIERMKKAYVRWEENSFPGLLGNVIAGRIANRLNLGGTNCTVDAACASSLSAMKMAISDLNEHRADMMITGGVDSDNSPFMYMCFSKTPAFTADVKVKPFDADSKGIMIGEGLGMVILKRLEDAERDGDRIYSVIRGIGTSSDGRFKSIYAPRSSGQAKALRRAYQDAGFKPESVGLIEAHGTGTTAG
;
A
#
# COMPACT_ATOMS: atom_id res chain seq x y z
N GLY A 1 2.66 10.02 4.13
CA GLY A 1 3.99 10.01 3.53
C GLY A 1 4.12 10.98 2.37
N MET A 2 3.41 10.77 1.24
CA MET A 2 3.61 11.57 0.01
C MET A 2 3.25 13.05 0.13
N LYS A 3 2.20 13.41 0.85
CA LYS A 3 1.86 14.83 1.11
C LYS A 3 3.02 15.56 1.82
N LEU A 4 3.59 14.93 2.82
CA LEU A 4 4.74 15.47 3.54
C LEU A 4 5.99 15.49 2.66
N MET A 5 6.22 14.44 1.89
CA MET A 5 7.34 14.36 0.94
C MET A 5 7.28 15.51 -0.08
N GLY A 6 6.14 15.76 -0.70
CA GLY A 6 5.96 16.88 -1.64
C GLY A 6 6.30 18.22 -1.00
N SER A 7 5.84 18.45 0.23
CA SER A 7 6.12 19.69 0.98
C SER A 7 7.59 19.84 1.38
N LEU A 8 8.26 18.72 1.71
CA LEU A 8 9.66 18.75 2.12
C LEU A 8 10.62 18.82 0.91
N THR A 9 10.33 18.11 -0.16
CA THR A 9 11.14 18.14 -1.39
C THR A 9 11.04 19.46 -2.14
N ALA A 10 10.00 20.26 -1.90
CA ALA A 10 9.93 21.62 -2.43
C ALA A 10 11.17 22.48 -2.08
N ARG A 11 11.83 22.19 -0.95
CA ARG A 11 13.08 22.85 -0.57
C ARG A 11 14.20 22.65 -1.58
N LEU A 12 14.22 21.53 -2.27
CA LEU A 12 15.20 21.24 -3.32
C LEU A 12 14.94 22.08 -4.59
N GLN A 13 13.76 22.69 -4.69
CA GLN A 13 13.38 23.54 -5.82
C GLN A 13 13.81 25.00 -5.64
N TYR A 14 14.14 25.45 -4.42
CA TYR A 14 14.51 26.84 -4.17
C TYR A 14 15.61 27.38 -5.06
N PRO A 15 16.72 26.66 -5.31
CA PRO A 15 17.77 27.13 -6.24
C PRO A 15 17.29 27.23 -7.69
N ILE A 16 16.27 26.44 -8.06
CA ILE A 16 15.68 26.48 -9.40
C ILE A 16 14.80 27.73 -9.51
N TRP A 17 13.93 27.98 -8.54
CA TRP A 17 13.05 29.15 -8.51
C TRP A 17 13.85 30.44 -8.45
N GLU A 18 14.90 30.50 -7.64
CA GLU A 18 15.82 31.63 -7.57
C GLU A 18 16.39 31.98 -8.94
N ARG A 19 16.96 31.00 -9.64
CA ARG A 19 17.48 31.18 -11.01
C ARG A 19 16.41 31.63 -12.00
N VAL A 20 15.21 31.07 -11.90
CA VAL A 20 14.10 31.46 -12.78
C VAL A 20 13.69 32.90 -12.54
N LEU A 21 13.53 33.32 -11.29
CA LEU A 21 13.16 34.69 -10.93
C LEU A 21 14.21 35.69 -11.41
N GLN A 22 15.50 35.43 -11.17
CA GLN A 22 16.61 36.28 -11.65
C GLN A 22 16.63 36.39 -13.19
N ARG A 23 16.46 35.28 -13.90
CA ARG A 23 16.39 35.27 -15.37
C ARG A 23 15.14 35.97 -15.93
N SER A 24 14.09 36.08 -15.11
CA SER A 24 12.87 36.79 -15.47
C SER A 24 12.94 38.28 -15.16
N GLY A 25 14.11 38.81 -14.76
CA GLY A 25 14.35 40.23 -14.54
C GLY A 25 14.01 40.73 -13.14
N PHE A 26 13.74 39.84 -12.17
CA PHE A 26 13.57 40.24 -10.78
C PHE A 26 14.91 40.67 -10.18
N SER A 27 14.91 41.73 -9.36
CA SER A 27 16.06 42.17 -8.59
C SER A 27 16.47 41.05 -7.58
N GLU A 28 17.73 41.04 -7.16
CA GLU A 28 18.22 40.13 -6.12
C GLU A 28 17.35 40.26 -4.85
N LYS A 29 17.08 41.44 -4.40
CA LYS A 29 16.24 41.75 -3.22
C LYS A 29 14.82 41.24 -3.36
N ASP A 30 14.20 41.34 -4.55
CA ASP A 30 12.84 40.85 -4.77
C ASP A 30 12.84 39.32 -4.86
N THR A 31 13.86 38.72 -5.48
CA THR A 31 14.06 37.28 -5.54
C THR A 31 14.16 36.69 -4.14
N GLU A 32 15.04 37.21 -3.30
CA GLU A 32 15.18 36.79 -1.90
C GLU A 32 13.84 36.89 -1.14
N ARG A 33 13.18 38.03 -1.26
CA ARG A 33 11.88 38.27 -0.60
C ARG A 33 10.83 37.24 -1.04
N LEU A 34 10.77 36.89 -2.32
CA LEU A 34 9.83 35.91 -2.86
C LEU A 34 10.16 34.50 -2.39
N ILE A 35 11.43 34.11 -2.43
CA ILE A 35 11.88 32.82 -1.95
C ILE A 35 11.59 32.64 -0.46
N GLU A 36 11.83 33.67 0.37
CA GLU A 36 11.49 33.60 1.79
C GLU A 36 9.98 33.46 2.05
N ARG A 37 9.15 34.10 1.23
CA ARG A 37 7.69 33.89 1.30
C ARG A 37 7.29 32.47 0.89
N MET A 38 7.90 31.93 -0.17
CA MET A 38 7.67 30.56 -0.59
C MET A 38 8.07 29.56 0.49
N LYS A 39 9.24 29.74 1.12
CA LYS A 39 9.69 28.91 2.25
C LYS A 39 8.66 28.86 3.38
N LYS A 40 8.06 30.00 3.72
CA LYS A 40 7.04 30.12 4.78
C LYS A 40 5.70 29.47 4.43
N ALA A 41 5.42 29.23 3.15
CA ALA A 41 4.20 28.57 2.70
C ALA A 41 4.27 27.03 2.86
N TYR A 42 5.45 26.48 3.06
CA TYR A 42 5.65 25.03 3.24
C TYR A 42 5.79 24.66 4.71
N VAL A 43 5.46 23.40 5.00
CA VAL A 43 5.63 22.80 6.34
C VAL A 43 7.07 22.99 6.82
N ARG A 44 7.22 23.42 8.07
CA ARG A 44 8.55 23.55 8.67
C ARG A 44 9.23 22.19 8.76
N TRP A 45 10.54 22.18 8.55
CA TRP A 45 11.37 21.02 8.83
C TRP A 45 11.60 20.93 10.33
N GLU A 46 11.19 19.82 10.91
CA GLU A 46 11.31 19.52 12.34
C GLU A 46 11.91 18.14 12.52
N GLU A 47 12.35 17.80 13.72
CA GLU A 47 12.94 16.52 14.07
C GLU A 47 12.06 15.33 13.61
N ASN A 48 10.75 15.45 13.79
CA ASN A 48 9.79 14.41 13.38
C ASN A 48 9.51 14.36 11.88
N SER A 49 10.04 15.27 11.08
CA SER A 49 9.77 15.31 9.63
C SER A 49 10.39 14.12 8.90
N PHE A 50 11.63 13.77 9.22
CA PHE A 50 12.29 12.63 8.58
C PHE A 50 11.65 11.28 8.92
N PRO A 51 11.40 10.94 10.19
CA PRO A 51 10.66 9.71 10.53
C PRO A 51 9.28 9.62 9.87
N GLY A 52 8.62 10.75 9.65
CA GLY A 52 7.33 10.80 8.95
C GLY A 52 7.39 10.43 7.46
N LEU A 53 8.58 10.43 6.85
CA LEU A 53 8.80 10.00 5.46
C LEU A 53 9.08 8.50 5.31
N LEU A 54 9.49 7.86 6.40
CA LEU A 54 9.95 6.46 6.38
C LEU A 54 8.76 5.52 6.57
N GLY A 55 8.49 4.69 5.57
CA GLY A 55 7.38 3.73 5.61
C GLY A 55 7.50 2.74 6.79
N ASN A 56 8.71 2.23 7.05
CA ASN A 56 8.98 1.30 8.15
C ASN A 56 8.65 1.88 9.55
N VAL A 57 8.66 3.19 9.71
CA VAL A 57 8.31 3.86 10.98
C VAL A 57 6.85 3.62 11.37
N ILE A 58 5.97 3.31 10.43
CA ILE A 58 4.58 2.95 10.72
C ILE A 58 4.54 1.70 11.58
N ALA A 59 5.13 0.61 11.12
CA ALA A 59 5.22 -0.65 11.87
C ALA A 59 6.05 -0.48 13.16
N GLY A 60 7.18 0.25 13.08
CA GLY A 60 8.02 0.53 14.25
C GLY A 60 7.32 1.30 15.35
N ARG A 61 6.45 2.26 15.02
CA ARG A 61 5.63 3.00 16.01
C ARG A 61 4.60 2.10 16.69
N ILE A 62 3.97 1.19 15.94
CA ILE A 62 3.04 0.21 16.51
C ILE A 62 3.78 -0.70 17.48
N ALA A 63 4.91 -1.28 17.05
CA ALA A 63 5.73 -2.15 17.88
C ALA A 63 6.21 -1.44 19.15
N ASN A 64 6.72 -0.21 19.04
CA ASN A 64 7.15 0.58 20.18
C ASN A 64 6.01 0.90 21.16
N ARG A 65 4.84 1.30 20.63
CA ARG A 65 3.69 1.69 21.45
C ARG A 65 3.08 0.51 22.22
N LEU A 66 3.09 -0.66 21.62
CA LEU A 66 2.52 -1.89 22.19
C LEU A 66 3.56 -2.78 22.85
N ASN A 67 4.82 -2.35 22.93
CA ASN A 67 5.94 -3.13 23.47
C ASN A 67 6.08 -4.50 22.80
N LEU A 68 6.06 -4.54 21.48
CA LEU A 68 6.19 -5.77 20.69
C LEU A 68 7.65 -6.00 20.32
N GLY A 69 8.16 -7.21 20.55
CA GLY A 69 9.58 -7.55 20.37
C GLY A 69 9.89 -8.31 19.07
N GLY A 70 8.88 -8.66 18.28
CA GLY A 70 9.07 -9.39 17.03
C GLY A 70 9.52 -8.51 15.86
N THR A 71 9.74 -9.14 14.72
CA THR A 71 10.06 -8.45 13.46
C THR A 71 8.96 -7.44 13.11
N ASN A 72 9.34 -6.21 12.80
CA ASN A 72 8.42 -5.22 12.29
C ASN A 72 8.94 -4.60 10.98
N CYS A 73 8.08 -4.51 9.98
CA CYS A 73 8.41 -3.94 8.67
C CYS A 73 7.15 -3.47 7.95
N THR A 74 7.33 -2.69 6.91
CA THR A 74 6.29 -2.43 5.90
C THR A 74 6.66 -3.13 4.61
N VAL A 75 5.64 -3.62 3.92
CA VAL A 75 5.77 -4.33 2.65
C VAL A 75 5.10 -3.50 1.57
N ASP A 76 5.79 -3.32 0.47
CA ASP A 76 5.22 -2.71 -0.74
C ASP A 76 5.22 -3.74 -1.88
N ALA A 77 4.03 -4.17 -2.24
CA ALA A 77 3.72 -4.99 -3.40
C ALA A 77 2.47 -4.44 -4.10
N ALA A 78 2.33 -3.10 -4.11
CA ALA A 78 1.17 -2.37 -4.59
C ALA A 78 -0.15 -2.96 -4.02
N CYS A 79 -1.14 -3.29 -4.85
CA CYS A 79 -2.43 -3.84 -4.41
C CYS A 79 -2.32 -5.17 -3.65
N ALA A 80 -1.21 -5.89 -3.76
CA ALA A 80 -0.96 -7.15 -3.05
C ALA A 80 -0.22 -6.96 -1.71
N SER A 81 0.05 -5.73 -1.26
CA SER A 81 0.87 -5.45 -0.07
C SER A 81 0.32 -6.11 1.19
N SER A 82 -0.98 -5.97 1.47
CA SER A 82 -1.60 -6.52 2.69
C SER A 82 -1.53 -8.05 2.73
N LEU A 83 -1.80 -8.73 1.60
CA LEU A 83 -1.70 -10.19 1.53
C LEU A 83 -0.25 -10.67 1.56
N SER A 84 0.70 -9.90 1.04
CA SER A 84 2.13 -10.19 1.14
C SER A 84 2.63 -10.05 2.59
N ALA A 85 2.20 -9.02 3.30
CA ALA A 85 2.47 -8.86 4.72
C ALA A 85 1.88 -10.01 5.55
N MET A 86 0.64 -10.41 5.23
CA MET A 86 0.00 -11.58 5.86
C MET A 86 0.79 -12.87 5.61
N LYS A 87 1.29 -13.09 4.39
CA LYS A 87 2.14 -14.24 4.07
C LYS A 87 3.42 -14.26 4.92
N MET A 88 4.07 -13.13 5.12
CA MET A 88 5.25 -13.02 5.99
C MET A 88 4.90 -13.33 7.44
N ALA A 89 3.81 -12.77 7.96
CA ALA A 89 3.34 -13.03 9.31
C ALA A 89 3.02 -14.52 9.55
N ILE A 90 2.36 -15.18 8.60
CA ILE A 90 2.08 -16.62 8.65
C ILE A 90 3.39 -17.43 8.67
N SER A 91 4.39 -17.03 7.88
CA SER A 91 5.69 -17.72 7.90
C SER A 91 6.38 -17.61 9.26
N ASP A 92 6.38 -16.44 9.89
CA ASP A 92 6.95 -16.26 11.23
C ASP A 92 6.23 -17.09 12.31
N LEU A 93 4.88 -17.21 12.21
CA LEU A 93 4.08 -18.04 13.11
C LEU A 93 4.38 -19.52 12.92
N ASN A 94 4.38 -20.01 11.67
CA ASN A 94 4.61 -21.43 11.35
C ASN A 94 6.04 -21.90 11.69
N GLU A 95 7.01 -20.97 11.63
CA GLU A 95 8.39 -21.22 12.00
C GLU A 95 8.65 -20.98 13.50
N HIS A 96 7.62 -20.72 14.29
CA HIS A 96 7.70 -20.43 15.75
C HIS A 96 8.65 -19.29 16.10
N ARG A 97 8.85 -18.33 15.17
CA ARG A 97 9.61 -17.11 15.45
C ARG A 97 8.78 -16.05 16.19
N ALA A 98 7.47 -16.19 16.17
CA ALA A 98 6.53 -15.37 16.90
C ALA A 98 5.35 -16.22 17.39
N ASP A 99 4.73 -15.80 18.49
CA ASP A 99 3.52 -16.44 19.02
C ASP A 99 2.24 -15.77 18.52
N MET A 100 2.35 -14.50 18.15
CA MET A 100 1.24 -13.70 17.65
C MET A 100 1.79 -12.62 16.70
N MET A 101 1.08 -12.32 15.63
CA MET A 101 1.46 -11.31 14.65
C MET A 101 0.31 -10.34 14.38
N ILE A 102 0.61 -9.04 14.35
CA ILE A 102 -0.29 -8.00 13.87
C ILE A 102 0.07 -7.72 12.41
N THR A 103 -0.88 -7.86 11.52
CA THR A 103 -0.67 -7.63 10.08
C THR A 103 -1.90 -7.01 9.44
N GLY A 104 -1.71 -6.42 8.27
CA GLY A 104 -2.83 -5.83 7.53
C GLY A 104 -2.36 -4.86 6.45
N GLY A 105 -3.21 -3.93 6.11
CA GLY A 105 -2.92 -2.92 5.09
C GLY A 105 -3.52 -1.57 5.43
N VAL A 106 -2.91 -0.54 4.88
CA VAL A 106 -3.38 0.84 4.95
C VAL A 106 -3.14 1.54 3.62
N ASP A 107 -4.16 2.21 3.14
CA ASP A 107 -4.05 3.23 2.10
C ASP A 107 -4.71 4.52 2.62
N SER A 108 -3.97 5.60 2.65
CA SER A 108 -4.40 6.90 3.18
C SER A 108 -4.02 8.07 2.26
N ASP A 109 -3.80 7.80 0.98
CA ASP A 109 -3.39 8.82 0.02
C ASP A 109 -4.36 8.95 -1.15
N ASN A 110 -5.53 9.52 -0.86
CA ASN A 110 -6.51 9.93 -1.86
C ASN A 110 -6.27 11.40 -2.27
N SER A 111 -5.03 11.73 -2.60
CA SER A 111 -4.60 13.11 -2.90
C SER A 111 -4.71 13.45 -4.39
N PRO A 112 -4.74 14.75 -4.75
CA PRO A 112 -4.65 15.20 -6.14
C PRO A 112 -3.45 14.61 -6.88
N PHE A 113 -2.33 14.39 -6.18
CA PHE A 113 -1.14 13.77 -6.77
C PHE A 113 -1.42 12.33 -7.23
N MET A 114 -2.09 11.53 -6.42
CA MET A 114 -2.46 10.16 -6.80
C MET A 114 -3.46 10.15 -7.95
N TYR A 115 -4.45 11.07 -7.95
CA TYR A 115 -5.34 11.24 -9.09
C TYR A 115 -4.60 11.61 -10.36
N MET A 116 -3.61 12.49 -10.30
CA MET A 116 -2.77 12.84 -11.45
C MET A 116 -1.97 11.63 -11.96
N CYS A 117 -1.38 10.84 -11.06
CA CYS A 117 -0.65 9.62 -11.43
C CYS A 117 -1.57 8.61 -12.14
N PHE A 118 -2.70 8.29 -11.56
CA PHE A 118 -3.64 7.33 -12.13
C PHE A 118 -4.37 7.85 -13.37
N SER A 119 -4.53 9.16 -13.54
CA SER A 119 -5.12 9.73 -14.76
C SER A 119 -4.24 9.56 -16.00
N LYS A 120 -2.93 9.35 -15.81
CA LYS A 120 -1.99 9.06 -16.90
C LYS A 120 -1.91 7.58 -17.26
N THR A 121 -2.33 6.71 -16.36
CA THR A 121 -2.64 5.31 -16.63
C THR A 121 -4.14 5.24 -16.93
N PRO A 122 -4.61 4.66 -18.05
CA PRO A 122 -6.04 4.62 -18.40
C PRO A 122 -6.79 3.61 -17.51
N ALA A 123 -6.82 3.90 -16.20
CA ALA A 123 -7.36 3.03 -15.17
C ALA A 123 -8.62 3.59 -14.51
N PHE A 124 -8.81 4.91 -14.50
CA PHE A 124 -9.97 5.52 -13.87
C PHE A 124 -11.25 5.38 -14.69
N THR A 125 -12.35 5.13 -13.97
CA THR A 125 -13.68 5.29 -14.54
C THR A 125 -14.06 6.78 -14.58
N ALA A 126 -14.78 7.18 -15.64
CA ALA A 126 -15.45 8.47 -15.70
C ALA A 126 -16.84 8.43 -15.03
N ASP A 127 -17.32 7.24 -14.68
CA ASP A 127 -18.62 7.03 -14.04
C ASP A 127 -18.55 7.38 -12.54
N VAL A 128 -19.71 7.67 -11.95
CA VAL A 128 -19.85 7.99 -10.53
C VAL A 128 -19.65 6.75 -9.63
N LYS A 129 -19.73 5.55 -10.21
CA LYS A 129 -19.62 4.26 -9.51
C LYS A 129 -18.72 3.31 -10.29
N VAL A 130 -17.92 2.54 -9.57
CA VAL A 130 -17.23 1.37 -10.12
C VAL A 130 -18.24 0.25 -10.37
N LYS A 131 -17.99 -0.55 -11.40
CA LYS A 131 -18.86 -1.67 -11.81
C LYS A 131 -18.02 -2.94 -12.01
N PRO A 132 -17.43 -3.52 -10.94
CA PRO A 132 -16.67 -4.76 -11.08
C PRO A 132 -17.54 -5.87 -11.70
N PHE A 133 -16.97 -6.65 -12.62
CA PHE A 133 -17.63 -7.76 -13.33
C PHE A 133 -18.81 -7.38 -14.26
N ASP A 134 -19.06 -6.10 -14.45
CA ASP A 134 -20.07 -5.61 -15.38
C ASP A 134 -19.44 -5.40 -16.76
N ALA A 135 -20.20 -5.71 -17.84
CA ALA A 135 -19.76 -5.50 -19.20
C ALA A 135 -19.48 -4.01 -19.52
N ASP A 136 -20.19 -3.10 -18.84
CA ASP A 136 -20.02 -1.65 -18.97
C ASP A 136 -18.97 -1.07 -18.01
N SER A 137 -18.14 -1.91 -17.40
CA SER A 137 -17.10 -1.48 -16.50
C SER A 137 -16.03 -0.66 -17.23
N LYS A 138 -15.66 0.50 -16.67
CA LYS A 138 -14.77 1.47 -17.32
C LYS A 138 -13.54 1.84 -16.52
N GLY A 139 -13.31 1.19 -15.39
CA GLY A 139 -12.14 1.46 -14.56
C GLY A 139 -12.42 1.52 -13.06
N ILE A 140 -11.42 1.99 -12.32
CA ILE A 140 -11.41 2.08 -10.86
C ILE A 140 -11.77 3.47 -10.36
N MET A 141 -12.09 3.56 -9.08
CA MET A 141 -11.97 4.76 -8.24
C MET A 141 -11.00 4.45 -7.10
N ILE A 142 -10.14 5.40 -6.76
CA ILE A 142 -9.28 5.26 -5.58
C ILE A 142 -10.02 5.71 -4.33
N GLY A 143 -9.62 5.16 -3.19
CA GLY A 143 -10.19 5.47 -1.88
C GLY A 143 -9.14 5.31 -0.79
N GLU A 144 -9.52 5.56 0.43
CA GLU A 144 -8.69 5.36 1.62
C GLU A 144 -9.29 4.27 2.49
N GLY A 145 -8.43 3.51 3.15
CA GLY A 145 -8.85 2.44 4.04
C GLY A 145 -7.73 1.91 4.92
N LEU A 146 -8.14 1.30 6.01
CA LEU A 146 -7.26 0.63 6.97
C LEU A 146 -7.92 -0.67 7.43
N GLY A 147 -7.20 -1.77 7.36
CA GLY A 147 -7.61 -3.04 7.92
C GLY A 147 -6.44 -3.75 8.57
N MET A 148 -6.59 -4.15 9.83
CA MET A 148 -5.58 -4.90 10.58
C MET A 148 -6.21 -6.14 11.22
N VAL A 149 -5.44 -7.21 11.26
CA VAL A 149 -5.82 -8.47 11.90
C VAL A 149 -4.70 -8.93 12.83
N ILE A 150 -5.08 -9.68 13.86
CA ILE A 150 -4.16 -10.40 14.73
C ILE A 150 -4.21 -11.86 14.31
N LEU A 151 -3.06 -12.43 13.99
CA LEU A 151 -2.89 -13.82 13.63
C LEU A 151 -2.20 -14.58 14.75
N LYS A 152 -2.64 -15.82 14.96
CA LYS A 152 -2.08 -16.76 15.92
C LYS A 152 -2.22 -18.18 15.35
N ARG A 153 -1.34 -19.10 15.69
CA ARG A 153 -1.53 -20.52 15.35
C ARG A 153 -2.84 -21.00 15.98
N LEU A 154 -3.58 -21.83 15.26
CA LEU A 154 -4.91 -22.29 15.71
C LEU A 154 -4.84 -22.98 17.06
N GLU A 155 -3.89 -23.91 17.23
CA GLU A 155 -3.67 -24.65 18.48
C GLU A 155 -3.37 -23.74 19.68
N ASP A 156 -2.61 -22.67 19.47
CA ASP A 156 -2.33 -21.68 20.50
C ASP A 156 -3.57 -20.85 20.84
N ALA A 157 -4.32 -20.45 19.84
CA ALA A 157 -5.56 -19.68 20.05
C ALA A 157 -6.63 -20.50 20.80
N GLU A 158 -6.78 -21.78 20.47
CA GLU A 158 -7.66 -22.71 21.17
C GLU A 158 -7.22 -22.95 22.62
N ARG A 159 -5.93 -23.22 22.84
CA ARG A 159 -5.35 -23.42 24.16
C ARG A 159 -5.56 -22.18 25.06
N ASP A 160 -5.38 -20.99 24.51
CA ASP A 160 -5.42 -19.74 25.26
C ASP A 160 -6.86 -19.18 25.38
N GLY A 161 -7.84 -19.84 24.75
CA GLY A 161 -9.24 -19.43 24.79
C GLY A 161 -9.55 -18.16 24.01
N ASP A 162 -8.76 -17.85 23.00
CA ASP A 162 -8.94 -16.66 22.17
C ASP A 162 -10.18 -16.76 21.30
N ARG A 163 -10.81 -15.60 21.01
CA ARG A 163 -11.91 -15.54 20.06
C ARG A 163 -11.40 -15.72 18.63
N ILE A 164 -11.77 -16.83 18.00
CA ILE A 164 -11.41 -17.14 16.62
C ILE A 164 -12.55 -16.68 15.70
N TYR A 165 -12.26 -15.71 14.81
CA TYR A 165 -13.22 -15.22 13.83
C TYR A 165 -13.25 -16.06 12.57
N SER A 166 -12.07 -16.53 12.13
CA SER A 166 -11.89 -17.43 10.99
C SER A 166 -10.51 -18.07 11.04
N VAL A 167 -10.33 -19.11 10.22
CA VAL A 167 -9.06 -19.84 10.09
C VAL A 167 -8.54 -19.68 8.67
N ILE A 168 -7.32 -19.18 8.51
CA ILE A 168 -6.62 -19.12 7.23
C ILE A 168 -6.10 -20.54 6.96
N ARG A 169 -6.65 -21.20 5.95
CA ARG A 169 -6.29 -22.58 5.60
C ARG A 169 -5.09 -22.69 4.67
N GLY A 170 -4.87 -21.67 3.84
CA GLY A 170 -3.74 -21.66 2.94
C GLY A 170 -3.56 -20.31 2.28
N ILE A 171 -2.35 -20.03 1.83
CA ILE A 171 -1.99 -18.78 1.16
C ILE A 171 -1.06 -19.07 -0.01
N GLY A 172 -1.38 -18.50 -1.18
CA GLY A 172 -0.58 -18.65 -2.39
C GLY A 172 -0.20 -17.32 -3.00
N THR A 173 1.04 -17.21 -3.41
CA THR A 173 1.58 -16.02 -4.09
C THR A 173 2.23 -16.39 -5.40
N SER A 174 2.25 -15.47 -6.34
CA SER A 174 2.99 -15.61 -7.60
C SER A 174 3.39 -14.24 -8.15
N SER A 175 4.22 -14.24 -9.16
CA SER A 175 4.51 -13.11 -10.02
C SER A 175 4.09 -13.44 -11.43
N ASP A 176 3.64 -12.43 -12.19
CA ASP A 176 3.31 -12.59 -13.61
C ASP A 176 4.55 -12.81 -14.48
N GLY A 177 5.74 -12.51 -13.94
CA GLY A 177 6.99 -12.65 -14.65
C GLY A 177 7.08 -11.74 -15.88
N ARG A 178 7.82 -12.17 -16.88
CA ARG A 178 7.95 -11.42 -18.14
C ARG A 178 6.70 -11.61 -19.00
N PHE A 179 5.94 -10.52 -19.23
CA PHE A 179 4.77 -10.53 -20.09
C PHE A 179 4.72 -9.23 -20.92
N LYS A 180 3.53 -8.72 -21.30
CA LYS A 180 3.35 -7.56 -22.18
C LYS A 180 3.92 -6.26 -21.61
N SER A 181 3.55 -5.92 -20.37
CA SER A 181 4.05 -4.75 -19.65
C SER A 181 3.99 -4.99 -18.14
N ILE A 182 4.61 -4.11 -17.36
CA ILE A 182 4.58 -4.18 -15.90
C ILE A 182 3.17 -4.06 -15.31
N TYR A 183 2.25 -3.42 -16.03
CA TYR A 183 0.87 -3.21 -15.59
C TYR A 183 -0.13 -4.24 -16.17
N ALA A 184 0.29 -5.09 -17.10
CA ALA A 184 -0.61 -6.02 -17.75
C ALA A 184 -0.87 -7.24 -16.88
N PRO A 185 -2.11 -7.51 -16.44
CA PRO A 185 -2.43 -8.69 -15.66
C PRO A 185 -2.27 -9.95 -16.53
N ARG A 186 -1.89 -11.04 -15.88
CA ARG A 186 -1.69 -12.34 -16.53
C ARG A 186 -2.48 -13.42 -15.83
N SER A 187 -3.49 -13.97 -16.51
CA SER A 187 -4.37 -15.01 -15.94
C SER A 187 -3.61 -16.25 -15.46
N SER A 188 -2.56 -16.67 -16.18
CA SER A 188 -1.74 -17.81 -15.76
C SER A 188 -0.94 -17.55 -14.48
N GLY A 189 -0.55 -16.30 -14.21
CA GLY A 189 0.06 -15.89 -12.93
C GLY A 189 -0.94 -15.97 -11.80
N GLN A 190 -2.14 -15.43 -11.98
CA GLN A 190 -3.23 -15.51 -11.00
C GLN A 190 -3.62 -16.97 -10.71
N ALA A 191 -3.80 -17.78 -11.74
CA ALA A 191 -4.09 -19.21 -11.60
C ALA A 191 -2.97 -19.98 -10.84
N LYS A 192 -1.72 -19.55 -10.98
CA LYS A 192 -0.60 -20.11 -10.22
C LYS A 192 -0.69 -19.79 -8.74
N ALA A 193 -1.05 -18.56 -8.37
CA ALA A 193 -1.26 -18.17 -6.98
C ALA A 193 -2.41 -18.95 -6.36
N LEU A 194 -3.54 -19.07 -7.06
CA LEU A 194 -4.70 -19.85 -6.60
C LEU A 194 -4.36 -21.33 -6.40
N ARG A 195 -3.70 -21.98 -7.38
CA ARG A 195 -3.28 -23.37 -7.22
C ARG A 195 -2.39 -23.58 -6.00
N ARG A 196 -1.46 -22.67 -5.73
CA ARG A 196 -0.60 -22.74 -4.54
C ARG A 196 -1.41 -22.59 -3.25
N ALA A 197 -2.38 -21.68 -3.22
CA ALA A 197 -3.26 -21.52 -2.06
C ALA A 197 -4.09 -22.76 -1.77
N TYR A 198 -4.67 -23.38 -2.80
CA TYR A 198 -5.42 -24.63 -2.66
C TYR A 198 -4.55 -25.82 -2.25
N GLN A 199 -3.33 -25.90 -2.78
CA GLN A 199 -2.35 -26.91 -2.37
C GLN A 199 -1.96 -26.75 -0.89
N ASP A 200 -1.71 -25.52 -0.46
CA ASP A 200 -1.39 -25.20 0.92
C ASP A 200 -2.56 -25.51 1.87
N ALA A 201 -3.78 -25.18 1.43
CA ALA A 201 -5.01 -25.42 2.19
C ALA A 201 -5.43 -26.91 2.29
N GLY A 202 -5.00 -27.74 1.36
CA GLY A 202 -5.31 -29.17 1.34
C GLY A 202 -6.76 -29.50 0.93
N PHE A 203 -7.49 -28.59 0.26
CA PHE A 203 -8.83 -28.85 -0.24
C PHE A 203 -9.02 -28.38 -1.68
N LYS A 204 -10.12 -28.81 -2.30
CA LYS A 204 -10.40 -28.53 -3.72
C LYS A 204 -11.23 -27.23 -3.88
N PRO A 205 -11.10 -26.54 -5.03
CA PRO A 205 -11.88 -25.32 -5.32
C PRO A 205 -13.39 -25.47 -5.21
N GLU A 206 -13.92 -26.66 -5.50
CA GLU A 206 -15.37 -26.96 -5.51
C GLU A 206 -16.02 -26.82 -4.11
N SER A 207 -15.20 -26.82 -3.05
CA SER A 207 -15.68 -26.63 -1.67
C SER A 207 -15.84 -25.16 -1.27
N VAL A 208 -15.45 -24.23 -2.13
CA VAL A 208 -15.48 -22.78 -1.83
C VAL A 208 -16.84 -22.21 -2.14
N GLY A 209 -17.49 -21.66 -1.13
CA GLY A 209 -18.83 -21.06 -1.24
C GLY A 209 -18.84 -19.60 -1.64
N LEU A 210 -17.74 -18.86 -1.43
CA LEU A 210 -17.62 -17.43 -1.76
C LEU A 210 -16.21 -17.12 -2.24
N ILE A 211 -16.11 -16.32 -3.30
CA ILE A 211 -14.83 -15.79 -3.80
C ILE A 211 -14.90 -14.28 -3.79
N GLU A 212 -14.00 -13.64 -3.04
CA GLU A 212 -13.74 -12.23 -3.15
C GLU A 212 -12.54 -12.02 -4.07
N ALA A 213 -12.77 -11.38 -5.21
CA ALA A 213 -11.75 -11.15 -6.21
C ALA A 213 -11.19 -9.72 -6.13
N HIS A 214 -10.11 -9.46 -6.85
CA HIS A 214 -9.54 -8.11 -6.94
C HIS A 214 -10.53 -7.07 -7.51
N GLY A 215 -11.34 -7.46 -8.50
CA GLY A 215 -12.52 -6.73 -8.93
C GLY A 215 -12.29 -5.26 -9.28
N THR A 216 -11.20 -4.92 -9.96
CA THR A 216 -10.85 -3.53 -10.27
C THR A 216 -11.86 -2.84 -11.17
N GLY A 217 -12.57 -3.58 -12.01
CA GLY A 217 -13.46 -3.01 -13.00
C GLY A 217 -12.73 -2.36 -14.19
N THR A 218 -11.46 -2.65 -14.38
CA THR A 218 -10.73 -2.24 -15.58
C THR A 218 -11.02 -3.20 -16.73
N THR A 219 -10.98 -2.71 -17.96
CA THR A 219 -11.15 -3.53 -19.18
C THR A 219 -10.08 -4.61 -19.33
N ALA A 220 -8.95 -4.46 -18.67
CA ALA A 220 -7.82 -5.40 -18.71
C ALA A 220 -7.84 -6.45 -17.59
N GLY A 221 -8.61 -6.20 -16.54
CA GLY A 221 -8.68 -7.04 -15.33
C GLY A 221 -9.82 -8.03 -15.30
#